data_8de4845b7f42609eaf445e52d5bebe7b
#
_entry.id   8de4845b7f42609eaf445e52d5bebe7b
#
_cell.length_a   1.000
_cell.length_b   1.000
_cell.length_c   1.000
_cell.angle_alpha   90.00
_cell.angle_beta   90.00
_cell.angle_gamma   90.00
#
_symmetry.space_group_name_H-M   'P 1'
#
loop_
_entity.id
_entity.type
_entity.pdbx_description
1 polymer ?
#
loop_
_entity_poly.entity_id
_entity_poly.type
_entity_poly.pdbx_seq_one_letter_code
_entity_poly.pdbx_strand_id
1 'polypeptide(L)'
;MALALLRRGASPTDAQRRGRRRRWPIVVAVLAGVVTLAACATFETVDYYWQGAAGQIELLANSQPIPDVIGKSDAALAARLKRIHEIREFASRELGLPNNGSYTRYTDLGRAYVTWNVFATPELSLKPRQWCFPIAGCVNYRGYFREAQAAGESKRLKAAGDDVYVGGVPAYSTLGWFDDPVLSSFVSWPETEIARLIFHELAHQLIYVKSDSAFNESYATTVEEAGLARWLASRHDSQLDKLAARADHMRSVFRDLVRTTRTKLSEIYASNASDDDKRRAKHDIVAAMKAAYESAKQGDPALSGYDRWFAQQPNNAALAAVGLYTDRVPAFRELLHEANDDLPTFYRRVRELAARPKRQRDAALDALAQRAAASAMTAQRSGTRTN
;
A
#
# COMPACT_ATOMS: atom_id res chain seq x y z
N MET A 1 53.25 -36.20 57.08
CA MET A 1 54.40 -35.50 56.40
C MET A 1 54.00 -35.35 54.93
N ALA A 2 53.54 -34.20 54.49
CA ALA A 2 53.34 -33.82 53.07
C ALA A 2 53.21 -32.31 53.00
N LEU A 3 54.24 -31.63 52.42
CA LEU A 3 54.38 -30.20 52.27
C LEU A 3 53.31 -29.65 51.31
N ALA A 4 52.59 -28.60 51.71
CA ALA A 4 51.75 -27.79 50.88
C ALA A 4 52.61 -26.74 50.18
N LEU A 5 52.72 -26.76 48.85
CA LEU A 5 53.28 -25.73 47.98
C LEU A 5 52.27 -24.65 47.69
N LEU A 6 52.36 -23.52 48.39
CA LEU A 6 51.61 -22.28 48.06
C LEU A 6 52.26 -21.65 46.80
N ARG A 7 51.54 -21.69 45.69
CA ARG A 7 51.81 -20.86 44.48
C ARG A 7 51.39 -19.41 44.77
N ARG A 8 52.42 -18.55 44.95
CA ARG A 8 52.25 -17.08 44.96
C ARG A 8 51.85 -16.64 43.54
N GLY A 9 50.62 -16.13 43.38
CA GLY A 9 50.18 -15.47 42.16
C GLY A 9 50.99 -14.18 41.95
N ALA A 10 51.60 -14.03 40.77
CA ALA A 10 52.34 -12.82 40.39
C ALA A 10 51.37 -11.63 40.29
N SER A 11 51.65 -10.54 40.99
CA SER A 11 50.94 -9.27 40.89
C SER A 11 51.14 -8.67 39.48
N PRO A 12 50.13 -8.10 38.84
CA PRO A 12 50.28 -7.46 37.51
C PRO A 12 51.27 -6.29 37.60
N THR A 13 52.20 -6.23 36.61
CA THR A 13 53.20 -5.19 36.51
C THR A 13 52.60 -3.82 36.27
N ASP A 14 53.22 -2.73 36.73
CA ASP A 14 52.77 -1.34 36.57
C ASP A 14 52.52 -0.93 35.11
N ALA A 15 53.22 -1.56 34.16
CA ALA A 15 53.00 -1.37 32.73
C ALA A 15 51.62 -1.91 32.26
N GLN A 16 51.17 -3.06 32.82
CA GLN A 16 49.83 -3.61 32.53
C GLN A 16 48.71 -2.77 33.17
N ARG A 17 48.93 -2.18 34.32
CA ARG A 17 47.99 -1.25 34.96
C ARG A 17 47.86 0.07 34.21
N ARG A 18 48.97 0.62 33.63
CA ARG A 18 48.95 1.86 32.81
C ARG A 18 48.26 1.65 31.45
N GLY A 19 48.44 0.52 30.77
CA GLY A 19 47.79 0.18 29.52
C GLY A 19 46.25 0.00 29.67
N ARG A 20 45.81 -0.56 30.82
CA ARG A 20 44.39 -0.78 31.12
C ARG A 20 43.67 0.53 31.47
N ARG A 21 44.34 1.47 32.23
CA ARG A 21 43.80 2.78 32.54
C ARG A 21 43.62 3.69 31.31
N ARG A 22 44.49 3.55 30.30
CA ARG A 22 44.43 4.39 29.07
C ARG A 22 43.33 3.94 28.08
N ARG A 23 42.89 2.68 28.15
CA ARG A 23 41.82 2.14 27.30
C ARG A 23 40.40 2.33 27.85
N TRP A 24 40.28 2.55 29.16
CA TRP A 24 38.98 2.73 29.84
C TRP A 24 38.15 3.92 29.31
N PRO A 25 38.71 5.14 29.10
CA PRO A 25 37.93 6.25 28.56
C PRO A 25 37.47 5.99 27.12
N ILE A 26 38.22 5.25 26.31
CA ILE A 26 37.82 4.87 24.97
C ILE A 26 36.64 3.88 25.01
N VAL A 27 36.71 2.88 25.89
CA VAL A 27 35.62 1.92 26.09
C VAL A 27 34.34 2.61 26.59
N VAL A 28 34.49 3.52 27.54
CA VAL A 28 33.37 4.33 28.07
C VAL A 28 32.79 5.23 26.98
N ALA A 29 33.60 5.88 26.16
CA ALA A 29 33.15 6.71 25.05
C ALA A 29 32.41 5.89 23.96
N VAL A 30 32.89 4.69 23.63
CA VAL A 30 32.23 3.79 22.69
C VAL A 30 30.90 3.29 23.27
N LEU A 31 30.85 2.89 24.52
CA LEU A 31 29.62 2.46 25.19
C LEU A 31 28.60 3.61 25.26
N ALA A 32 29.05 4.83 25.63
CA ALA A 32 28.19 6.01 25.64
C ALA A 32 27.67 6.32 24.24
N GLY A 33 28.49 6.22 23.18
CA GLY A 33 28.09 6.37 21.80
C GLY A 33 27.05 5.34 21.36
N VAL A 34 27.24 4.06 21.72
CA VAL A 34 26.28 2.98 21.42
C VAL A 34 24.95 3.19 22.16
N VAL A 35 25.00 3.60 23.43
CA VAL A 35 23.79 3.90 24.21
C VAL A 35 23.06 5.12 23.63
N THR A 36 23.77 6.16 23.20
CA THR A 36 23.17 7.34 22.58
C THR A 36 22.51 7.00 21.25
N LEU A 37 23.18 6.19 20.40
CA LEU A 37 22.61 5.72 19.13
C LEU A 37 21.39 4.81 19.34
N ALA A 38 21.43 3.92 20.31
CA ALA A 38 20.30 3.07 20.66
C ALA A 38 19.12 3.90 21.23
N ALA A 39 19.41 4.92 22.03
CA ALA A 39 18.38 5.85 22.55
C ALA A 39 17.74 6.66 21.41
N CYS A 40 18.52 7.19 20.48
CA CYS A 40 17.98 7.90 19.30
C CYS A 40 17.08 7.00 18.45
N ALA A 41 17.49 5.75 18.18
CA ALA A 41 16.70 4.80 17.41
C ALA A 41 15.38 4.42 18.12
N THR A 42 15.39 4.32 19.45
CA THR A 42 14.17 4.08 20.24
C THR A 42 13.26 5.30 20.26
N PHE A 43 13.81 6.52 20.35
CA PHE A 43 13.02 7.78 20.31
C PHE A 43 12.29 7.96 18.98
N GLU A 44 12.95 7.77 17.83
CA GLU A 44 12.31 7.83 16.50
C GLU A 44 11.17 6.81 16.38
N THR A 45 11.37 5.61 16.90
CA THR A 45 10.35 4.55 16.86
C THR A 45 9.17 4.89 17.76
N VAL A 46 9.41 5.39 18.96
CA VAL A 46 8.36 5.82 19.91
C VAL A 46 7.58 7.01 19.35
N ASP A 47 8.26 8.02 18.80
CA ASP A 47 7.62 9.18 18.18
C ASP A 47 6.73 8.76 16.99
N TYR A 48 7.21 7.83 16.17
CA TYR A 48 6.43 7.29 15.06
C TYR A 48 5.13 6.61 15.54
N TYR A 49 5.19 5.76 16.57
CA TYR A 49 3.99 5.11 17.09
C TYR A 49 3.06 6.11 17.80
N TRP A 50 3.65 7.09 18.49
CA TRP A 50 2.88 8.14 19.17
C TRP A 50 2.09 8.99 18.19
N GLN A 51 2.71 9.44 17.08
CA GLN A 51 1.99 10.21 16.05
C GLN A 51 0.86 9.39 15.41
N GLY A 52 1.07 8.08 15.21
CA GLY A 52 0.05 7.17 14.71
C GLY A 52 -1.13 7.04 15.67
N ALA A 53 -0.86 6.79 16.95
CA ALA A 53 -1.88 6.68 17.99
C ALA A 53 -2.63 8.00 18.20
N ALA A 54 -1.92 9.12 18.28
CA ALA A 54 -2.52 10.45 18.45
C ALA A 54 -3.41 10.83 17.25
N GLY A 55 -2.94 10.59 16.02
CA GLY A 55 -3.74 10.84 14.82
C GLY A 55 -5.00 9.98 14.74
N GLN A 56 -4.91 8.71 15.14
CA GLN A 56 -6.08 7.82 15.19
C GLN A 56 -7.08 8.25 16.25
N ILE A 57 -6.61 8.61 17.45
CA ILE A 57 -7.48 9.09 18.54
C ILE A 57 -8.18 10.39 18.12
N GLU A 58 -7.47 11.34 17.54
CA GLU A 58 -8.03 12.60 17.03
C GLU A 58 -9.13 12.33 15.99
N LEU A 59 -8.87 11.42 15.05
CA LEU A 59 -9.83 11.03 14.03
C LEU A 59 -11.13 10.47 14.64
N LEU A 60 -11.02 9.53 15.56
CA LEU A 60 -12.17 8.86 16.20
C LEU A 60 -12.92 9.80 17.15
N ALA A 61 -12.21 10.66 17.89
CA ALA A 61 -12.82 11.64 18.81
C ALA A 61 -13.70 12.66 18.07
N ASN A 62 -13.34 13.01 16.84
CA ASN A 62 -14.09 13.94 15.98
C ASN A 62 -15.17 13.27 15.14
N SER A 63 -15.33 11.95 15.23
CA SER A 63 -16.31 11.21 14.44
C SER A 63 -17.72 11.32 15.03
N GLN A 64 -18.74 11.53 14.17
CA GLN A 64 -20.15 11.64 14.54
C GLN A 64 -20.98 10.55 13.80
N PRO A 65 -22.05 10.01 14.42
CA PRO A 65 -22.94 9.09 13.70
C PRO A 65 -23.51 9.75 12.44
N ILE A 66 -23.51 9.02 11.32
CA ILE A 66 -24.01 9.54 10.03
C ILE A 66 -25.46 10.09 10.14
N PRO A 67 -26.42 9.45 10.83
CA PRO A 67 -27.76 10.00 10.99
C PRO A 67 -27.78 11.39 11.64
N ASP A 68 -26.91 11.62 12.65
CA ASP A 68 -26.83 12.92 13.34
C ASP A 68 -26.23 14.01 12.43
N VAL A 69 -25.29 13.64 11.57
CA VAL A 69 -24.67 14.56 10.60
C VAL A 69 -25.70 14.91 9.51
N ILE A 70 -26.43 13.94 8.98
CA ILE A 70 -27.50 14.17 7.98
C ILE A 70 -28.51 15.19 8.47
N GLY A 71 -28.89 15.14 9.76
CA GLY A 71 -29.87 16.06 10.34
C GLY A 71 -29.40 17.51 10.47
N LYS A 72 -28.08 17.76 10.35
CA LYS A 72 -27.45 19.09 10.57
C LYS A 72 -26.74 19.64 9.33
N SER A 73 -26.58 18.82 8.28
CA SER A 73 -25.84 19.15 7.07
C SER A 73 -26.70 19.82 6.02
N ASP A 74 -26.06 20.44 5.03
CA ASP A 74 -26.71 20.83 3.81
C ASP A 74 -27.24 19.60 3.03
N ALA A 75 -28.13 19.86 2.08
CA ALA A 75 -28.78 18.80 1.30
C ALA A 75 -27.80 17.96 0.48
N ALA A 76 -26.67 18.55 0.05
CA ALA A 76 -25.67 17.85 -0.76
C ALA A 76 -24.88 16.84 0.07
N LEU A 77 -24.37 17.22 1.24
CA LEU A 77 -23.68 16.31 2.13
C LEU A 77 -24.63 15.23 2.68
N ALA A 78 -25.85 15.63 3.06
CA ALA A 78 -26.88 14.69 3.52
C ALA A 78 -27.20 13.60 2.47
N ALA A 79 -27.35 13.97 1.19
CA ALA A 79 -27.60 13.02 0.10
C ALA A 79 -26.41 12.07 -0.11
N ARG A 80 -25.16 12.57 -0.03
CA ARG A 80 -23.94 11.77 -0.17
C ARG A 80 -23.80 10.76 0.98
N LEU A 81 -24.02 11.19 2.22
CA LEU A 81 -23.95 10.32 3.39
C LEU A 81 -25.02 9.22 3.37
N LYS A 82 -26.24 9.53 2.89
CA LYS A 82 -27.29 8.51 2.65
C LYS A 82 -26.83 7.47 1.63
N ARG A 83 -26.25 7.92 0.52
CA ARG A 83 -25.72 7.01 -0.52
C ARG A 83 -24.59 6.13 0.01
N ILE A 84 -23.68 6.70 0.80
CA ILE A 84 -22.58 5.94 1.44
C ILE A 84 -23.15 4.88 2.40
N HIS A 85 -24.20 5.21 3.14
CA HIS A 85 -24.87 4.24 4.00
C HIS A 85 -25.47 3.07 3.20
N GLU A 86 -26.14 3.35 2.07
CA GLU A 86 -26.65 2.31 1.16
C GLU A 86 -25.54 1.41 0.62
N ILE A 87 -24.41 1.98 0.19
CA ILE A 87 -23.21 1.23 -0.26
C ILE A 87 -22.68 0.35 0.89
N ARG A 88 -22.61 0.90 2.11
CA ARG A 88 -22.14 0.16 3.28
C ARG A 88 -23.03 -1.03 3.63
N GLU A 89 -24.35 -0.87 3.59
CA GLU A 89 -25.31 -1.95 3.80
C GLU A 89 -25.21 -3.01 2.71
N PHE A 90 -25.11 -2.58 1.44
CA PHE A 90 -24.92 -3.47 0.30
C PHE A 90 -23.65 -4.33 0.48
N ALA A 91 -22.55 -3.74 0.94
CA ALA A 91 -21.31 -4.47 1.19
C ALA A 91 -21.49 -5.68 2.12
N SER A 92 -22.27 -5.51 3.18
CA SER A 92 -22.52 -6.63 4.13
C SER A 92 -23.56 -7.62 3.61
N ARG A 93 -24.65 -7.13 3.04
CA ARG A 93 -25.79 -7.97 2.65
C ARG A 93 -25.51 -8.77 1.38
N GLU A 94 -24.94 -8.10 0.35
CA GLU A 94 -24.77 -8.69 -0.98
C GLU A 94 -23.37 -9.21 -1.25
N LEU A 95 -22.34 -8.64 -0.60
CA LEU A 95 -20.95 -9.06 -0.81
C LEU A 95 -20.42 -9.93 0.32
N GLY A 96 -21.17 -10.09 1.43
CA GLY A 96 -20.70 -10.86 2.58
C GLY A 96 -19.48 -10.26 3.31
N LEU A 97 -19.28 -8.94 3.16
CA LEU A 97 -18.22 -8.22 3.86
C LEU A 97 -18.63 -7.95 5.33
N PRO A 98 -17.66 -7.65 6.23
CA PRO A 98 -17.94 -7.51 7.65
C PRO A 98 -19.05 -6.51 7.96
N ASN A 99 -20.00 -6.91 8.81
CA ASN A 99 -21.06 -6.06 9.34
C ASN A 99 -20.66 -5.52 10.72
N ASN A 100 -19.87 -4.45 10.73
CA ASN A 100 -19.40 -3.78 11.95
C ASN A 100 -19.66 -2.26 11.86
N GLY A 101 -19.15 -1.47 12.81
CA GLY A 101 -19.34 -0.02 12.85
C GLY A 101 -18.54 0.78 11.82
N SER A 102 -17.67 0.16 11.02
CA SER A 102 -16.89 0.88 9.99
C SER A 102 -17.83 1.51 8.95
N TYR A 103 -17.53 2.76 8.58
CA TYR A 103 -18.29 3.60 7.64
C TYR A 103 -19.73 3.94 8.06
N THR A 104 -20.04 3.85 9.36
CA THR A 104 -21.32 4.29 9.95
C THR A 104 -21.23 5.67 10.62
N ARG A 105 -20.00 6.20 10.75
CA ARG A 105 -19.69 7.50 11.32
C ARG A 105 -19.01 8.40 10.29
N TYR A 106 -19.05 9.72 10.49
CA TYR A 106 -18.42 10.70 9.61
C TYR A 106 -17.44 11.57 10.40
N THR A 107 -16.30 11.88 9.80
CA THR A 107 -15.31 12.83 10.33
C THR A 107 -14.93 13.86 9.27
N ASP A 108 -15.08 15.13 9.58
CA ASP A 108 -14.50 16.20 8.78
C ASP A 108 -13.03 16.39 9.16
N LEU A 109 -12.15 16.17 8.19
CA LEU A 109 -10.69 16.28 8.38
C LEU A 109 -10.17 17.69 8.24
N GLY A 110 -10.90 18.60 7.56
CA GLY A 110 -10.41 19.91 7.16
C GLY A 110 -9.17 19.87 6.22
N ARG A 111 -8.85 18.72 5.64
CA ARG A 111 -7.68 18.50 4.77
C ARG A 111 -7.95 17.40 3.74
N ALA A 112 -7.15 17.40 2.64
CA ALA A 112 -7.37 16.50 1.50
C ALA A 112 -7.02 15.03 1.78
N TYR A 113 -6.15 14.75 2.75
CA TYR A 113 -5.65 13.40 3.05
C TYR A 113 -5.67 13.12 4.54
N VAL A 114 -5.98 11.89 4.91
CA VAL A 114 -5.93 11.44 6.30
C VAL A 114 -4.50 11.11 6.71
N THR A 115 -3.72 10.49 5.81
CA THR A 115 -2.30 10.17 6.01
C THR A 115 -1.49 10.43 4.75
N TRP A 116 -0.17 10.43 4.88
CA TRP A 116 0.81 10.47 3.80
C TRP A 116 1.69 9.24 3.88
N ASN A 117 1.67 8.42 2.83
CA ASN A 117 2.50 7.22 2.74
C ASN A 117 3.81 7.54 2.02
N VAL A 118 4.93 7.21 2.65
CA VAL A 118 6.28 7.33 2.10
C VAL A 118 6.72 5.96 1.59
N PHE A 119 6.96 5.88 0.28
CA PHE A 119 7.54 4.72 -0.40
C PHE A 119 8.98 5.02 -0.75
N ALA A 120 9.85 4.02 -0.67
CA ALA A 120 11.25 4.16 -1.07
C ALA A 120 11.77 2.88 -1.75
N THR A 121 12.66 3.06 -2.71
CA THR A 121 13.39 1.98 -3.38
C THR A 121 14.86 2.40 -3.52
N PRO A 122 15.83 1.46 -3.57
CA PRO A 122 17.15 1.80 -4.06
C PRO A 122 17.10 2.40 -5.47
N GLU A 123 18.04 3.27 -5.80
CA GLU A 123 18.08 4.02 -7.06
C GLU A 123 17.93 3.14 -8.31
N LEU A 124 18.56 1.97 -8.33
CA LEU A 124 18.55 1.02 -9.46
C LEU A 124 17.79 -0.26 -9.13
N SER A 125 16.64 -0.14 -8.45
CA SER A 125 15.81 -1.28 -8.10
C SER A 125 14.33 -0.89 -8.03
N LEU A 126 13.46 -1.80 -8.47
CA LEU A 126 12.01 -1.68 -8.28
C LEU A 126 11.53 -2.36 -6.98
N LYS A 127 12.46 -2.95 -6.20
CA LYS A 127 12.09 -3.61 -4.94
C LYS A 127 11.95 -2.56 -3.83
N PRO A 128 10.74 -2.38 -3.26
CA PRO A 128 10.54 -1.36 -2.23
C PRO A 128 11.25 -1.74 -0.93
N ARG A 129 11.65 -0.72 -0.18
CA ARG A 129 12.05 -0.88 1.22
C ARG A 129 10.86 -1.35 2.04
N GLN A 130 11.14 -2.05 3.11
CA GLN A 130 10.13 -2.56 4.02
C GLN A 130 10.30 -1.98 5.41
N TRP A 131 9.17 -1.68 6.04
CA TRP A 131 9.08 -1.30 7.44
C TRP A 131 8.21 -2.33 8.17
N CYS A 132 8.71 -2.80 9.32
CA CYS A 132 8.04 -3.89 10.04
C CYS A 132 7.37 -3.37 11.31
N PHE A 133 6.09 -3.70 11.46
CA PHE A 133 5.23 -3.28 12.56
C PHE A 133 4.64 -4.50 13.30
N PRO A 134 4.32 -4.39 14.60
CA PRO A 134 3.82 -5.53 15.37
C PRO A 134 2.53 -6.15 14.82
N ILE A 135 1.59 -5.32 14.37
CA ILE A 135 0.26 -5.76 13.87
C ILE A 135 0.33 -6.07 12.37
N ALA A 136 0.64 -5.07 11.55
CA ALA A 136 0.62 -5.20 10.08
C ALA A 136 1.73 -6.11 9.51
N GLY A 137 2.77 -6.39 10.30
CA GLY A 137 3.96 -7.05 9.80
C GLY A 137 4.85 -6.11 8.99
N CYS A 138 5.59 -6.64 8.02
CA CYS A 138 6.44 -5.83 7.15
C CYS A 138 5.63 -5.35 5.95
N VAL A 139 5.55 -4.03 5.78
CA VAL A 139 4.84 -3.35 4.68
C VAL A 139 5.82 -2.51 3.87
N ASN A 140 5.42 -2.16 2.66
CA ASN A 140 6.28 -1.49 1.67
C ASN A 140 6.18 0.04 1.72
N TYR A 141 5.62 0.60 2.78
CA TYR A 141 5.50 2.05 2.99
C TYR A 141 5.50 2.38 4.48
N ARG A 142 5.69 3.68 4.78
CA ARG A 142 5.58 4.23 6.13
C ARG A 142 4.58 5.37 6.12
N GLY A 143 3.49 5.24 6.89
CA GLY A 143 2.39 6.21 6.93
C GLY A 143 2.58 7.26 8.03
N TYR A 144 2.20 8.52 7.72
CA TYR A 144 2.25 9.65 8.65
C TYR A 144 0.94 10.41 8.64
N PHE A 145 0.44 10.79 9.80
CA PHE A 145 -0.75 11.64 9.93
C PHE A 145 -0.48 13.12 9.63
N ARG A 146 0.79 13.53 9.56
CA ARG A 146 1.20 14.90 9.27
C ARG A 146 2.15 14.94 8.06
N GLU A 147 1.83 15.80 7.09
CA GLU A 147 2.61 15.95 5.85
C GLU A 147 4.06 16.33 6.12
N ALA A 148 4.30 17.22 7.07
CA ALA A 148 5.66 17.65 7.44
C ALA A 148 6.55 16.49 7.91
N GLN A 149 5.98 15.51 8.63
CA GLN A 149 6.74 14.32 9.06
C GLN A 149 7.05 13.39 7.88
N ALA A 150 6.08 13.19 6.96
CA ALA A 150 6.32 12.45 5.72
C ALA A 150 7.41 13.12 4.85
N ALA A 151 7.38 14.45 4.76
CA ALA A 151 8.39 15.24 4.05
C ALA A 151 9.79 15.09 4.70
N GLY A 152 9.87 15.10 6.03
CA GLY A 152 11.11 14.86 6.77
C GLY A 152 11.71 13.48 6.47
N GLU A 153 10.89 12.42 6.52
CA GLU A 153 11.32 11.06 6.18
C GLU A 153 11.73 10.95 4.71
N SER A 154 10.97 11.56 3.80
CA SER A 154 11.33 11.62 2.37
C SER A 154 12.70 12.25 2.16
N LYS A 155 13.00 13.38 2.84
CA LYS A 155 14.30 14.04 2.76
C LYS A 155 15.43 13.14 3.25
N ARG A 156 15.22 12.43 4.38
CA ARG A 156 16.19 11.50 4.95
C ARG A 156 16.52 10.34 4.00
N LEU A 157 15.50 9.72 3.40
CA LEU A 157 15.67 8.61 2.46
C LEU A 157 16.33 9.04 1.16
N LYS A 158 15.96 10.22 0.62
CA LYS A 158 16.63 10.81 -0.57
C LYS A 158 18.10 11.09 -0.30
N ALA A 159 18.45 11.59 0.89
CA ALA A 159 19.85 11.82 1.28
C ALA A 159 20.64 10.50 1.41
N ALA A 160 19.96 9.37 1.66
CA ALA A 160 20.54 8.03 1.66
C ALA A 160 20.67 7.40 0.25
N GLY A 161 20.30 8.12 -0.82
CA GLY A 161 20.40 7.66 -2.22
C GLY A 161 19.18 6.87 -2.72
N ASP A 162 18.05 6.92 -2.01
CA ASP A 162 16.85 6.24 -2.46
C ASP A 162 16.00 7.11 -3.42
N ASP A 163 15.33 6.46 -4.35
CA ASP A 163 14.13 7.00 -4.98
C ASP A 163 13.01 7.02 -3.94
N VAL A 164 12.32 8.14 -3.80
CA VAL A 164 11.26 8.29 -2.80
C VAL A 164 10.01 8.89 -3.44
N TYR A 165 8.86 8.33 -3.11
CA TYR A 165 7.55 8.84 -3.47
C TYR A 165 6.70 9.05 -2.20
N VAL A 166 6.04 10.20 -2.12
CA VAL A 166 5.09 10.52 -1.05
C VAL A 166 3.70 10.63 -1.64
N GLY A 167 2.84 9.70 -1.29
CA GLY A 167 1.43 9.67 -1.71
C GLY A 167 0.50 10.10 -0.58
N GLY A 168 -0.37 11.10 -0.84
CA GLY A 168 -1.47 11.41 0.07
C GLY A 168 -2.53 10.32 -0.01
N VAL A 169 -3.01 9.84 1.14
CA VAL A 169 -4.00 8.77 1.27
C VAL A 169 -5.30 9.38 1.78
N PRO A 170 -6.38 9.34 0.99
CA PRO A 170 -7.67 9.92 1.37
C PRO A 170 -8.43 9.10 2.40
N ALA A 171 -8.21 7.78 2.44
CA ALA A 171 -8.78 6.86 3.41
C ALA A 171 -7.80 5.73 3.72
N TYR A 172 -7.92 5.10 4.87
CA TYR A 172 -7.16 3.92 5.24
C TYR A 172 -8.00 3.03 6.16
N SER A 173 -7.66 1.75 6.22
CA SER A 173 -8.30 0.80 7.11
C SER A 173 -7.43 0.50 8.33
N THR A 174 -8.07 0.42 9.49
CA THR A 174 -7.44 -0.13 10.70
C THR A 174 -7.53 -1.66 10.79
N LEU A 175 -7.87 -2.32 9.70
CA LEU A 175 -8.06 -3.78 9.61
C LEU A 175 -9.15 -4.29 10.59
N GLY A 176 -10.13 -3.44 10.92
CA GLY A 176 -11.21 -3.76 11.86
C GLY A 176 -10.85 -3.64 13.34
N TRP A 177 -9.66 -3.12 13.70
CA TRP A 177 -9.32 -2.81 15.08
C TRP A 177 -10.15 -1.66 15.66
N PHE A 178 -10.59 -0.73 14.78
CA PHE A 178 -11.50 0.36 15.10
C PHE A 178 -12.58 0.45 14.02
N ASP A 179 -13.67 1.13 14.33
CA ASP A 179 -14.72 1.48 13.38
C ASP A 179 -14.26 2.68 12.54
N ASP A 180 -13.72 2.40 11.36
CA ASP A 180 -13.17 3.41 10.45
C ASP A 180 -14.28 4.34 9.94
N PRO A 181 -14.19 5.70 10.09
CA PRO A 181 -15.23 6.61 9.69
C PRO A 181 -15.20 6.92 8.19
N VAL A 182 -16.32 7.39 7.66
CA VAL A 182 -16.38 8.14 6.41
C VAL A 182 -15.67 9.48 6.62
N LEU A 183 -14.80 9.89 5.69
CA LEU A 183 -13.98 11.09 5.81
C LEU A 183 -14.36 12.15 4.78
N SER A 184 -14.24 13.44 5.15
CA SER A 184 -14.43 14.56 4.22
C SER A 184 -13.50 14.52 3.02
N SER A 185 -12.35 13.84 3.11
CA SER A 185 -11.38 13.66 2.03
C SER A 185 -11.91 12.89 0.82
N PHE A 186 -12.92 12.01 1.00
CA PHE A 186 -13.50 11.23 -0.09
C PHE A 186 -15.03 11.28 -0.21
N VAL A 187 -15.75 11.90 0.75
CA VAL A 187 -17.22 11.97 0.73
C VAL A 187 -17.77 12.62 -0.55
N SER A 188 -16.99 13.48 -1.19
CA SER A 188 -17.35 14.17 -2.44
C SER A 188 -16.99 13.41 -3.72
N TRP A 189 -16.38 12.25 -3.62
CA TRP A 189 -16.01 11.46 -4.79
C TRP A 189 -17.22 10.94 -5.55
N PRO A 190 -17.05 10.52 -6.82
CA PRO A 190 -18.10 9.81 -7.55
C PRO A 190 -18.55 8.55 -6.77
N GLU A 191 -19.84 8.24 -6.87
CA GLU A 191 -20.44 7.10 -6.17
C GLU A 191 -19.68 5.78 -6.42
N THR A 192 -19.25 5.56 -7.66
CA THR A 192 -18.49 4.37 -8.05
C THR A 192 -17.15 4.25 -7.33
N GLU A 193 -16.46 5.38 -7.13
CA GLU A 193 -15.18 5.41 -6.44
C GLU A 193 -15.34 5.23 -4.93
N ILE A 194 -16.42 5.75 -4.35
CA ILE A 194 -16.77 5.51 -2.94
C ILE A 194 -17.10 4.03 -2.72
N ALA A 195 -17.88 3.42 -3.62
CA ALA A 195 -18.22 2.01 -3.54
C ALA A 195 -16.96 1.13 -3.61
N ARG A 196 -16.06 1.40 -4.56
CA ARG A 196 -14.77 0.73 -4.66
C ARG A 196 -13.98 0.83 -3.36
N LEU A 197 -13.82 2.04 -2.84
CA LEU A 197 -13.07 2.29 -1.60
C LEU A 197 -13.65 1.47 -0.44
N ILE A 198 -14.94 1.55 -0.18
CA ILE A 198 -15.58 0.86 0.95
C ILE A 198 -15.45 -0.66 0.81
N PHE A 199 -15.67 -1.22 -0.39
CA PHE A 199 -15.53 -2.66 -0.61
C PHE A 199 -14.09 -3.14 -0.45
N HIS A 200 -13.11 -2.35 -0.93
CA HIS A 200 -11.68 -2.60 -0.78
C HIS A 200 -11.26 -2.66 0.69
N GLU A 201 -11.59 -1.63 1.46
CA GLU A 201 -11.18 -1.53 2.85
C GLU A 201 -11.88 -2.58 3.74
N LEU A 202 -13.16 -2.87 3.48
CA LEU A 202 -13.86 -3.94 4.18
C LEU A 202 -13.31 -5.34 3.81
N ALA A 203 -12.80 -5.53 2.59
CA ALA A 203 -12.14 -6.77 2.21
C ALA A 203 -10.88 -7.02 3.05
N HIS A 204 -10.09 -5.99 3.34
CA HIS A 204 -8.94 -6.10 4.26
C HIS A 204 -9.34 -6.53 5.67
N GLN A 205 -10.52 -6.16 6.14
CA GLN A 205 -11.04 -6.61 7.44
C GLN A 205 -11.50 -8.07 7.43
N LEU A 206 -11.87 -8.60 6.26
CA LEU A 206 -12.32 -9.99 6.11
C LEU A 206 -11.14 -10.97 6.02
N ILE A 207 -10.11 -10.63 5.24
CA ILE A 207 -8.89 -11.45 5.06
C ILE A 207 -7.68 -10.53 4.95
N TYR A 208 -6.70 -10.74 5.82
CA TYR A 208 -5.42 -10.03 5.81
C TYR A 208 -4.27 -10.99 6.12
N VAL A 209 -3.25 -10.99 5.28
CA VAL A 209 -2.03 -11.79 5.45
C VAL A 209 -0.89 -10.88 5.88
N LYS A 210 -0.43 -11.06 7.12
CA LYS A 210 0.67 -10.29 7.69
C LYS A 210 1.91 -10.37 6.81
N SER A 211 2.56 -9.24 6.53
CA SER A 211 3.78 -9.14 5.73
C SER A 211 3.63 -9.51 4.24
N ASP A 212 2.41 -9.47 3.69
CA ASP A 212 2.19 -9.75 2.27
C ASP A 212 1.27 -8.70 1.61
N SER A 213 1.79 -7.48 1.44
CA SER A 213 1.03 -6.37 0.87
C SER A 213 0.51 -6.69 -0.54
N ALA A 214 1.31 -7.33 -1.40
CA ALA A 214 0.87 -7.65 -2.76
C ALA A 214 -0.33 -8.62 -2.78
N PHE A 215 -0.36 -9.61 -1.87
CA PHE A 215 -1.51 -10.47 -1.68
C PHE A 215 -2.73 -9.68 -1.22
N ASN A 216 -2.58 -8.88 -0.16
CA ASN A 216 -3.69 -8.16 0.45
C ASN A 216 -4.32 -7.15 -0.50
N GLU A 217 -3.51 -6.32 -1.16
CA GLU A 217 -3.99 -5.30 -2.09
C GLU A 217 -4.67 -5.92 -3.33
N SER A 218 -4.07 -6.96 -3.90
CA SER A 218 -4.66 -7.61 -5.08
C SER A 218 -5.94 -8.38 -4.76
N TYR A 219 -6.03 -8.99 -3.58
CA TYR A 219 -7.27 -9.59 -3.08
C TYR A 219 -8.36 -8.52 -2.91
N ALA A 220 -8.07 -7.43 -2.20
CA ALA A 220 -9.02 -6.36 -1.95
C ALA A 220 -9.47 -5.69 -3.26
N THR A 221 -8.54 -5.46 -4.21
CA THR A 221 -8.86 -4.95 -5.56
C THR A 221 -9.82 -5.89 -6.31
N THR A 222 -9.66 -7.20 -6.20
CA THR A 222 -10.57 -8.15 -6.86
C THR A 222 -11.97 -8.11 -6.22
N VAL A 223 -12.06 -8.01 -4.90
CA VAL A 223 -13.35 -7.84 -4.20
C VAL A 223 -14.01 -6.51 -4.56
N GLU A 224 -13.25 -5.44 -4.59
CA GLU A 224 -13.68 -4.10 -5.04
C GLU A 224 -14.31 -4.13 -6.43
N GLU A 225 -13.63 -4.76 -7.41
CA GLU A 225 -14.09 -4.86 -8.79
C GLU A 225 -15.37 -5.70 -8.90
N ALA A 226 -15.40 -6.87 -8.28
CA ALA A 226 -16.58 -7.74 -8.25
C ALA A 226 -17.75 -7.10 -7.51
N GLY A 227 -17.47 -6.38 -6.43
CA GLY A 227 -18.44 -5.64 -5.64
C GLY A 227 -19.05 -4.49 -6.43
N LEU A 228 -18.21 -3.70 -7.12
CA LEU A 228 -18.72 -2.62 -7.98
C LEU A 228 -19.60 -3.15 -9.11
N ALA A 229 -19.22 -4.23 -9.79
CA ALA A 229 -20.04 -4.81 -10.84
C ALA A 229 -21.44 -5.19 -10.33
N ARG A 230 -21.53 -5.78 -9.13
CA ARG A 230 -22.83 -6.12 -8.49
C ARG A 230 -23.59 -4.87 -8.05
N TRP A 231 -22.91 -3.86 -7.52
CA TRP A 231 -23.51 -2.59 -7.16
C TRP A 231 -24.15 -1.93 -8.38
N LEU A 232 -23.42 -1.81 -9.49
CA LEU A 232 -23.93 -1.25 -10.74
C LEU A 232 -25.15 -2.02 -11.27
N ALA A 233 -25.08 -3.35 -11.28
CA ALA A 233 -26.21 -4.19 -11.69
C ALA A 233 -27.47 -3.95 -10.82
N SER A 234 -27.30 -3.69 -9.52
CA SER A 234 -28.42 -3.40 -8.61
C SER A 234 -29.03 -2.00 -8.80
N ARG A 235 -28.26 -1.07 -9.39
CA ARG A 235 -28.69 0.32 -9.58
C ARG A 235 -29.53 0.54 -10.83
N HIS A 236 -29.35 -0.27 -11.87
CA HIS A 236 -30.00 -0.12 -13.17
C HIS A 236 -29.87 1.30 -13.77
N ASP A 237 -28.70 1.94 -13.55
CA ASP A 237 -28.40 3.31 -13.95
C ASP A 237 -27.32 3.34 -15.03
N SER A 238 -27.73 3.52 -16.29
CA SER A 238 -26.83 3.53 -17.44
C SER A 238 -25.83 4.69 -17.43
N GLN A 239 -26.07 5.78 -16.71
CA GLN A 239 -25.12 6.89 -16.57
C GLN A 239 -24.01 6.48 -15.58
N LEU A 240 -24.39 5.81 -14.50
CA LEU A 240 -23.44 5.27 -13.53
C LEU A 240 -22.54 4.21 -14.19
N ASP A 241 -23.10 3.34 -15.05
CA ASP A 241 -22.35 2.35 -15.84
C ASP A 241 -21.30 3.01 -16.74
N LYS A 242 -21.70 4.08 -17.47
CA LYS A 242 -20.77 4.83 -18.33
C LYS A 242 -19.66 5.51 -17.55
N LEU A 243 -19.95 6.08 -16.39
CA LEU A 243 -18.96 6.70 -15.51
C LEU A 243 -17.96 5.66 -14.99
N ALA A 244 -18.45 4.49 -14.56
CA ALA A 244 -17.62 3.39 -14.12
C ALA A 244 -16.70 2.88 -15.25
N ALA A 245 -17.27 2.61 -16.44
CA ALA A 245 -16.52 2.13 -17.59
C ALA A 245 -15.44 3.13 -18.02
N ARG A 246 -15.72 4.44 -17.99
CA ARG A 246 -14.74 5.48 -18.29
C ARG A 246 -13.61 5.51 -17.26
N ALA A 247 -13.94 5.44 -15.97
CA ALA A 247 -12.92 5.39 -14.91
C ALA A 247 -12.07 4.13 -15.01
N ASP A 248 -12.64 2.99 -15.38
CA ASP A 248 -11.91 1.73 -15.61
C ASP A 248 -10.98 1.83 -16.82
N HIS A 249 -11.42 2.44 -17.92
CA HIS A 249 -10.58 2.70 -19.07
C HIS A 249 -9.36 3.55 -18.70
N MET A 250 -9.56 4.68 -18.02
CA MET A 250 -8.45 5.53 -17.57
C MET A 250 -7.47 4.78 -16.66
N ARG A 251 -7.99 3.99 -15.72
CA ARG A 251 -7.14 3.13 -14.86
C ARG A 251 -6.35 2.10 -15.64
N SER A 252 -6.96 1.51 -16.67
CA SER A 252 -6.29 0.53 -17.53
C SER A 252 -5.11 1.17 -18.27
N VAL A 253 -5.33 2.31 -18.94
CA VAL A 253 -4.28 3.03 -19.66
C VAL A 253 -3.13 3.40 -18.71
N PHE A 254 -3.43 3.95 -17.55
CA PHE A 254 -2.42 4.30 -16.56
C PHE A 254 -1.63 3.07 -16.07
N ARG A 255 -2.31 1.98 -15.71
CA ARG A 255 -1.68 0.73 -15.26
C ARG A 255 -0.79 0.11 -16.33
N ASP A 256 -1.19 0.18 -17.60
CA ASP A 256 -0.42 -0.34 -18.72
C ASP A 256 0.85 0.45 -18.97
N LEU A 257 0.80 1.78 -18.88
CA LEU A 257 1.99 2.65 -18.92
C LEU A 257 2.98 2.30 -17.80
N VAL A 258 2.50 2.19 -16.58
CA VAL A 258 3.34 1.83 -15.42
C VAL A 258 3.91 0.42 -15.56
N ARG A 259 3.11 -0.57 -15.93
CA ARG A 259 3.55 -1.95 -16.13
C ARG A 259 4.65 -2.06 -17.20
N THR A 260 4.43 -1.46 -18.36
CA THR A 260 5.41 -1.45 -19.46
C THR A 260 6.73 -0.81 -19.02
N THR A 261 6.65 0.30 -18.28
CA THR A 261 7.83 1.00 -17.74
C THR A 261 8.58 0.14 -16.73
N ARG A 262 7.86 -0.50 -15.80
CA ARG A 262 8.44 -1.40 -14.81
C ARG A 262 9.13 -2.61 -15.45
N THR A 263 8.55 -3.19 -16.49
CA THR A 263 9.17 -4.30 -17.24
C THR A 263 10.51 -3.88 -17.82
N LYS A 264 10.55 -2.77 -18.58
CA LYS A 264 11.80 -2.24 -19.17
C LYS A 264 12.86 -1.91 -18.11
N LEU A 265 12.46 -1.29 -16.98
CA LEU A 265 13.38 -1.01 -15.89
C LEU A 265 13.90 -2.29 -15.22
N SER A 266 13.06 -3.29 -15.05
CA SER A 266 13.47 -4.59 -14.50
C SER A 266 14.52 -5.28 -15.38
N GLU A 267 14.32 -5.26 -16.69
CA GLU A 267 15.25 -5.81 -17.67
C GLU A 267 16.61 -5.12 -17.63
N ILE A 268 16.65 -3.78 -17.65
CA ILE A 268 17.92 -3.04 -17.61
C ILE A 268 18.62 -3.20 -16.25
N TYR A 269 17.89 -3.25 -15.13
CA TYR A 269 18.51 -3.45 -13.81
C TYR A 269 19.07 -4.86 -13.64
N ALA A 270 18.47 -5.87 -14.27
CA ALA A 270 18.97 -7.25 -14.28
C ALA A 270 20.15 -7.47 -15.24
N SER A 271 20.42 -6.53 -16.14
CA SER A 271 21.50 -6.65 -17.14
C SER A 271 22.89 -6.43 -16.53
N ASN A 272 23.94 -6.79 -17.30
CA ASN A 272 25.33 -6.56 -16.96
C ASN A 272 25.83 -5.13 -17.31
N ALA A 273 24.92 -4.18 -17.62
CA ALA A 273 25.27 -2.79 -17.90
C ALA A 273 25.89 -2.12 -16.67
N SER A 274 26.75 -1.11 -16.88
CA SER A 274 27.29 -0.32 -15.79
C SER A 274 26.18 0.46 -15.07
N ASP A 275 26.42 0.87 -13.82
CA ASP A 275 25.43 1.66 -13.06
C ASP A 275 25.12 2.99 -13.76
N ASP A 276 26.12 3.61 -14.42
CA ASP A 276 25.89 4.84 -15.19
C ASP A 276 25.04 4.60 -16.44
N ASP A 277 25.21 3.47 -17.11
CA ASP A 277 24.33 3.07 -18.22
C ASP A 277 22.91 2.80 -17.74
N LYS A 278 22.77 2.13 -16.60
CA LYS A 278 21.46 1.89 -15.98
C LYS A 278 20.77 3.19 -15.58
N ARG A 279 21.50 4.19 -15.06
CA ARG A 279 20.96 5.54 -14.75
C ARG A 279 20.48 6.27 -16.00
N ARG A 280 21.27 6.25 -17.07
CA ARG A 280 20.87 6.84 -18.35
C ARG A 280 19.61 6.16 -18.90
N ALA A 281 19.61 4.82 -18.97
CA ALA A 281 18.45 4.06 -19.44
C ALA A 281 17.19 4.29 -18.57
N LYS A 282 17.33 4.37 -17.23
CA LYS A 282 16.24 4.75 -16.33
C LYS A 282 15.63 6.10 -16.70
N HIS A 283 16.46 7.12 -16.90
CA HIS A 283 16.01 8.44 -17.31
C HIS A 283 15.21 8.39 -18.61
N ASP A 284 15.75 7.72 -19.64
CA ASP A 284 15.12 7.62 -20.96
C ASP A 284 13.81 6.82 -20.93
N ILE A 285 13.77 5.72 -20.17
CA ILE A 285 12.56 4.89 -20.00
C ILE A 285 11.45 5.68 -19.32
N VAL A 286 11.77 6.46 -18.25
CA VAL A 286 10.79 7.28 -17.54
C VAL A 286 10.34 8.46 -18.41
N ALA A 287 11.24 9.08 -19.18
CA ALA A 287 10.89 10.13 -20.14
C ALA A 287 9.94 9.59 -21.23
N ALA A 288 10.22 8.40 -21.76
CA ALA A 288 9.35 7.74 -22.73
C ALA A 288 7.96 7.44 -22.16
N MET A 289 7.85 7.02 -20.89
CA MET A 289 6.56 6.83 -20.23
C MET A 289 5.76 8.13 -20.16
N LYS A 290 6.42 9.25 -19.80
CA LYS A 290 5.77 10.56 -19.75
C LYS A 290 5.30 11.01 -21.15
N ALA A 291 6.12 10.84 -22.19
CA ALA A 291 5.73 11.13 -23.55
C ALA A 291 4.53 10.29 -24.03
N ALA A 292 4.51 9.00 -23.67
CA ALA A 292 3.38 8.10 -23.98
C ALA A 292 2.09 8.53 -23.24
N TYR A 293 2.21 8.99 -21.99
CA TYR A 293 1.08 9.57 -21.25
C TYR A 293 0.54 10.83 -21.93
N GLU A 294 1.39 11.78 -22.29
CA GLU A 294 0.96 13.02 -22.96
C GLU A 294 0.28 12.71 -24.32
N SER A 295 0.81 11.75 -25.07
CA SER A 295 0.18 11.28 -26.33
C SER A 295 -1.19 10.66 -26.08
N ALA A 296 -1.32 9.78 -25.08
CA ALA A 296 -2.59 9.17 -24.72
C ALA A 296 -3.62 10.21 -24.28
N LYS A 297 -3.19 11.22 -23.51
CA LYS A 297 -4.04 12.32 -23.04
C LYS A 297 -4.54 13.22 -24.18
N GLN A 298 -3.78 13.38 -25.26
CA GLN A 298 -4.26 14.07 -26.47
C GLN A 298 -5.45 13.35 -27.10
N GLY A 299 -5.45 12.01 -27.07
CA GLY A 299 -6.55 11.19 -27.57
C GLY A 299 -7.73 11.09 -26.61
N ASP A 300 -7.47 11.14 -25.30
CA ASP A 300 -8.48 11.13 -24.24
C ASP A 300 -8.17 12.12 -23.12
N PRO A 301 -8.73 13.35 -23.17
CA PRO A 301 -8.48 14.40 -22.18
C PRO A 301 -8.85 14.01 -20.73
N ALA A 302 -9.68 13.00 -20.51
CA ALA A 302 -10.02 12.55 -19.15
C ALA A 302 -8.81 11.95 -18.41
N LEU A 303 -7.80 11.49 -19.13
CA LEU A 303 -6.53 11.05 -18.54
C LEU A 303 -5.80 12.14 -17.76
N SER A 304 -6.16 13.45 -17.92
CA SER A 304 -5.68 14.55 -17.10
C SER A 304 -5.86 14.33 -15.59
N GLY A 305 -6.73 13.42 -15.17
CA GLY A 305 -6.81 12.97 -13.77
C GLY A 305 -5.49 12.46 -13.19
N TYR A 306 -4.56 12.02 -14.04
CA TYR A 306 -3.21 11.57 -13.63
C TYR A 306 -2.12 12.66 -13.75
N ASP A 307 -2.43 13.88 -14.21
CA ASP A 307 -1.45 14.97 -14.36
C ASP A 307 -0.65 15.21 -13.08
N ARG A 308 -1.32 15.20 -11.93
CA ARG A 308 -0.66 15.40 -10.63
C ARG A 308 0.38 14.32 -10.34
N TRP A 309 0.11 13.05 -10.69
CA TRP A 309 1.06 11.96 -10.49
C TRP A 309 2.29 12.11 -11.39
N PHE A 310 2.08 12.45 -12.68
CA PHE A 310 3.17 12.68 -13.63
C PHE A 310 3.98 13.96 -13.34
N ALA A 311 3.35 14.99 -12.77
CA ALA A 311 4.01 16.22 -12.33
C ALA A 311 5.01 16.00 -11.17
N GLN A 312 4.81 14.96 -10.36
CA GLN A 312 5.73 14.59 -9.27
C GLN A 312 7.01 13.89 -9.76
N GLN A 313 7.24 13.81 -11.06
CA GLN A 313 8.39 13.13 -11.67
C GLN A 313 8.51 11.68 -11.16
N PRO A 314 7.63 10.78 -11.63
CA PRO A 314 7.58 9.40 -11.17
C PRO A 314 8.94 8.71 -11.27
N ASN A 315 9.31 8.02 -10.21
CA ASN A 315 10.56 7.30 -10.05
C ASN A 315 10.28 5.83 -9.66
N ASN A 316 11.30 5.04 -9.35
CA ASN A 316 11.13 3.64 -8.99
C ASN A 316 10.17 3.44 -7.80
N ALA A 317 10.19 4.32 -6.80
CA ALA A 317 9.29 4.21 -5.64
C ALA A 317 7.82 4.47 -6.04
N ALA A 318 7.55 5.45 -6.91
CA ALA A 318 6.22 5.71 -7.44
C ALA A 318 5.69 4.53 -8.27
N LEU A 319 6.56 3.96 -9.14
CA LEU A 319 6.21 2.79 -9.95
C LEU A 319 5.99 1.53 -9.10
N ALA A 320 6.79 1.33 -8.06
CA ALA A 320 6.64 0.22 -7.13
C ALA A 320 5.35 0.33 -6.31
N ALA A 321 4.97 1.54 -5.87
CA ALA A 321 3.72 1.78 -5.17
C ALA A 321 2.49 1.33 -5.99
N VAL A 322 2.44 1.67 -7.28
CA VAL A 322 1.36 1.23 -8.18
C VAL A 322 1.35 -0.29 -8.35
N GLY A 323 2.53 -0.92 -8.44
CA GLY A 323 2.66 -2.37 -8.60
C GLY A 323 2.06 -3.20 -7.46
N LEU A 324 2.07 -2.68 -6.24
CA LEU A 324 1.47 -3.37 -5.08
C LEU A 324 -0.01 -3.70 -5.30
N TYR A 325 -0.75 -2.82 -5.98
CA TYR A 325 -2.18 -2.94 -6.20
C TYR A 325 -2.56 -3.75 -7.45
N THR A 326 -1.60 -4.12 -8.29
CA THR A 326 -1.92 -4.69 -9.61
C THR A 326 -1.27 -6.03 -9.92
N ASP A 327 -0.14 -6.35 -9.30
CA ASP A 327 0.72 -7.45 -9.74
C ASP A 327 0.06 -8.85 -9.61
N ARG A 328 -0.81 -9.07 -8.62
CA ARG A 328 -1.48 -10.36 -8.36
C ARG A 328 -2.98 -10.37 -8.71
N VAL A 329 -3.56 -9.25 -9.15
CA VAL A 329 -4.99 -9.16 -9.50
C VAL A 329 -5.43 -10.20 -10.53
N PRO A 330 -4.67 -10.49 -11.62
CA PRO A 330 -5.07 -11.53 -12.57
C PRO A 330 -5.26 -12.91 -11.93
N ALA A 331 -4.42 -13.26 -10.94
CA ALA A 331 -4.54 -14.53 -10.22
C ALA A 331 -5.81 -14.62 -9.37
N PHE A 332 -6.16 -13.54 -8.67
CA PHE A 332 -7.38 -13.50 -7.86
C PHE A 332 -8.65 -13.45 -8.71
N ARG A 333 -8.64 -12.76 -9.84
CA ARG A 333 -9.75 -12.80 -10.80
C ARG A 333 -9.99 -14.20 -11.34
N GLU A 334 -8.91 -14.93 -11.69
CA GLU A 334 -9.01 -16.33 -12.11
C GLU A 334 -9.57 -17.21 -10.99
N LEU A 335 -9.13 -17.01 -9.75
CA LEU A 335 -9.67 -17.74 -8.59
C LEU A 335 -11.15 -17.45 -8.36
N LEU A 336 -11.61 -16.21 -8.59
CA LEU A 336 -13.02 -15.83 -8.51
C LEU A 336 -13.82 -16.49 -9.65
N HIS A 337 -13.30 -16.43 -10.88
CA HIS A 337 -13.90 -17.12 -12.03
C HIS A 337 -14.02 -18.64 -11.79
N GLU A 338 -12.97 -19.31 -11.31
CA GLU A 338 -13.01 -20.72 -10.91
C GLU A 338 -14.02 -21.02 -9.76
N ALA A 339 -14.42 -19.98 -9.01
CA ALA A 339 -15.48 -20.06 -8.02
C ALA A 339 -16.87 -19.77 -8.60
N ASN A 340 -17.02 -19.67 -9.93
CA ASN A 340 -18.24 -19.27 -10.64
C ASN A 340 -18.79 -17.91 -10.16
N ASP A 341 -17.91 -16.97 -9.89
CA ASP A 341 -18.19 -15.62 -9.36
C ASP A 341 -18.96 -15.64 -8.01
N ASP A 342 -18.97 -16.79 -7.30
CA ASP A 342 -19.54 -16.93 -5.96
C ASP A 342 -18.58 -16.43 -4.89
N LEU A 343 -18.87 -15.25 -4.30
CA LEU A 343 -18.01 -14.62 -3.30
C LEU A 343 -17.78 -15.46 -2.04
N PRO A 344 -18.78 -16.14 -1.45
CA PRO A 344 -18.55 -17.04 -0.32
C PRO A 344 -17.52 -18.15 -0.62
N THR A 345 -17.60 -18.77 -1.78
CA THR A 345 -16.63 -19.78 -2.24
C THR A 345 -15.27 -19.17 -2.51
N PHE A 346 -15.23 -18.00 -3.15
CA PHE A 346 -13.99 -17.26 -3.35
C PHE A 346 -13.29 -16.91 -2.04
N TYR A 347 -13.99 -16.35 -1.05
CA TYR A 347 -13.42 -16.04 0.27
C TYR A 347 -12.88 -17.29 0.99
N ARG A 348 -13.55 -18.41 0.88
CA ARG A 348 -13.05 -19.68 1.45
C ARG A 348 -11.72 -20.08 0.81
N ARG A 349 -11.63 -20.07 -0.53
CA ARG A 349 -10.41 -20.41 -1.27
C ARG A 349 -9.27 -19.41 -0.98
N VAL A 350 -9.57 -18.13 -0.86
CA VAL A 350 -8.58 -17.11 -0.48
C VAL A 350 -8.06 -17.37 0.94
N ARG A 351 -8.90 -17.74 1.91
CA ARG A 351 -8.45 -18.15 3.27
C ARG A 351 -7.53 -19.36 3.23
N GLU A 352 -7.83 -20.34 2.40
CA GLU A 352 -6.97 -21.52 2.21
C GLU A 352 -5.60 -21.13 1.63
N LEU A 353 -5.56 -20.22 0.68
CA LEU A 353 -4.30 -19.65 0.17
C LEU A 353 -3.57 -18.87 1.25
N ALA A 354 -4.27 -18.01 1.97
CA ALA A 354 -3.72 -17.18 3.05
C ALA A 354 -3.03 -17.99 4.14
N ALA A 355 -3.56 -19.18 4.45
CA ALA A 355 -3.01 -20.08 5.44
C ALA A 355 -1.71 -20.79 5.01
N ARG A 356 -1.37 -20.78 3.72
CA ARG A 356 -0.15 -21.45 3.21
C ARG A 356 1.10 -20.62 3.55
N PRO A 357 2.28 -21.28 3.72
CA PRO A 357 3.55 -20.58 3.74
C PRO A 357 3.73 -19.71 2.49
N LYS A 358 4.37 -18.53 2.63
CA LYS A 358 4.50 -17.53 1.55
C LYS A 358 4.95 -18.14 0.22
N ARG A 359 6.00 -18.97 0.23
CA ARG A 359 6.51 -19.60 -1.00
C ARG A 359 5.46 -20.45 -1.73
N GLN A 360 4.64 -21.20 -0.98
CA GLN A 360 3.57 -22.04 -1.57
C GLN A 360 2.40 -21.19 -2.06
N ARG A 361 2.09 -20.10 -1.34
CA ARG A 361 1.08 -19.13 -1.72
C ARG A 361 1.46 -18.42 -3.01
N ASP A 362 2.70 -17.93 -3.10
CA ASP A 362 3.22 -17.27 -4.30
C ASP A 362 3.18 -18.21 -5.51
N ALA A 363 3.64 -19.46 -5.37
CA ALA A 363 3.60 -20.46 -6.46
C ALA A 363 2.15 -20.76 -6.92
N ALA A 364 1.20 -20.82 -6.00
CA ALA A 364 -0.21 -21.03 -6.35
C ALA A 364 -0.79 -19.82 -7.11
N LEU A 365 -0.46 -18.59 -6.70
CA LEU A 365 -0.86 -17.37 -7.40
C LEU A 365 -0.20 -17.26 -8.78
N ASP A 366 1.07 -17.65 -8.91
CA ASP A 366 1.75 -17.69 -10.21
C ASP A 366 1.06 -18.67 -11.18
N ALA A 367 0.67 -19.85 -10.70
CA ALA A 367 -0.07 -20.84 -11.50
C ALA A 367 -1.47 -20.32 -11.92
N LEU A 368 -2.18 -19.59 -11.02
CA LEU A 368 -3.45 -18.93 -11.34
C LEU A 368 -3.26 -17.85 -12.42
N ALA A 369 -2.26 -17.01 -12.29
CA ALA A 369 -1.96 -15.96 -13.27
C ALA A 369 -1.62 -16.54 -14.65
N GLN A 370 -0.91 -17.67 -14.70
CA GLN A 370 -0.62 -18.37 -15.96
C GLN A 370 -1.90 -18.91 -16.61
N ARG A 371 -2.84 -19.46 -15.83
CA ARG A 371 -4.15 -19.91 -16.36
C ARG A 371 -4.96 -18.74 -16.90
N ALA A 372 -5.03 -17.61 -16.17
CA ALA A 372 -5.69 -16.40 -16.63
C ALA A 372 -5.13 -15.92 -17.99
N ALA A 373 -3.80 -15.92 -18.15
CA ALA A 373 -3.15 -15.54 -19.40
C ALA A 373 -3.50 -16.50 -20.54
N ALA A 374 -3.51 -17.81 -20.30
CA ALA A 374 -3.88 -18.83 -21.29
C ALA A 374 -5.34 -18.69 -21.73
N SER A 375 -6.26 -18.47 -20.80
CA SER A 375 -7.69 -18.25 -21.07
C SER A 375 -7.92 -17.00 -21.94
N ALA A 376 -7.23 -15.90 -21.63
CA ALA A 376 -7.31 -14.66 -22.42
C ALA A 376 -6.80 -14.85 -23.87
N MET A 377 -5.69 -15.58 -24.07
CA MET A 377 -5.17 -15.90 -25.41
C MET A 377 -6.12 -16.76 -26.24
N THR A 378 -6.81 -17.71 -25.59
CA THR A 378 -7.79 -18.58 -26.26
C THR A 378 -9.02 -17.79 -26.68
N ALA A 379 -9.53 -16.90 -25.84
CA ALA A 379 -10.65 -16.02 -26.14
C ALA A 379 -10.36 -15.08 -27.35
N GLN A 380 -9.15 -14.50 -27.40
CA GLN A 380 -8.72 -13.66 -28.53
C GLN A 380 -8.65 -14.45 -29.86
N ARG A 381 -8.17 -15.70 -29.82
CA ARG A 381 -8.10 -16.56 -31.04
C ARG A 381 -9.47 -16.99 -31.54
N SER A 382 -10.43 -17.21 -30.66
CA SER A 382 -11.81 -17.56 -31.04
C SER A 382 -12.57 -16.36 -31.59
N GLY A 383 -12.35 -15.13 -31.06
CA GLY A 383 -13.00 -13.91 -31.54
C GLY A 383 -12.49 -13.45 -32.93
N THR A 384 -11.24 -13.80 -33.31
CA THR A 384 -10.69 -13.50 -34.64
C THR A 384 -11.13 -14.48 -35.75
N ARG A 385 -11.81 -15.59 -35.40
CA ARG A 385 -12.31 -16.58 -36.40
C ARG A 385 -13.77 -16.34 -36.82
N THR A 386 -14.45 -15.36 -36.24
CA THR A 386 -15.88 -15.07 -36.51
C THR A 386 -16.12 -13.75 -37.22
N ASN A 387 -15.07 -13.09 -37.77
CA ASN A 387 -15.19 -11.95 -38.70
C ASN A 387 -14.75 -12.27 -40.10
#